data_f62c3cef18f42855ea74c6e2318d079f
#
_entry.id   f62c3cef18f42855ea74c6e2318d079f
#
_cell.length_a   1.000
_cell.length_b   1.000
_cell.length_c   1.000
_cell.angle_alpha   90.00
_cell.angle_beta   90.00
_cell.angle_gamma   90.00
#
_symmetry.space_group_name_H-M   'P 1'
#
loop_
_entity.id
_entity.type
_entity.pdbx_description
1 polymer ?
#
loop_
_entity_poly.entity_id
_entity_poly.type
_entity_poly.pdbx_seq_one_letter_code
_entity_poly.pdbx_strand_id
1 'polypeptide(L)'
;HNSILSSKLYTVDRGLKTANFHMLRETKAVAILVELAFIDNVEDANLLKTKQEEYAIAIAKGILNYLGVSWKDEVSNTETPTPTNNKSLYIVSVGAYSSKENAEKMVNELKEKGYNCYIHTCN
;
A
#
# COMPACT_ATOMS: atom_id res chain seq x y z
N HIS A 1 -2.65 11.53 7.67
CA HIS A 1 -2.79 12.87 7.08
C HIS A 1 -1.44 13.56 6.99
N ASN A 2 -0.79 13.85 8.13
CA ASN A 2 0.48 14.59 8.18
C ASN A 2 1.59 13.95 7.32
N SER A 3 1.64 12.64 7.24
CA SER A 3 2.65 11.93 6.41
C SER A 3 2.47 12.21 4.91
N ILE A 4 1.22 12.35 4.45
CA ILE A 4 0.93 12.72 3.06
C ILE A 4 1.29 14.20 2.83
N LEU A 5 0.97 15.09 3.75
CA LEU A 5 1.38 16.49 3.65
C LEU A 5 2.90 16.65 3.62
N SER A 6 3.61 15.88 4.45
CA SER A 6 5.07 15.90 4.50
C SER A 6 5.74 15.41 3.22
N SER A 7 5.06 14.64 2.39
CA SER A 7 5.56 14.21 1.08
C SER A 7 5.61 15.35 0.04
N LYS A 8 4.93 16.46 0.32
CA LYS A 8 4.85 17.64 -0.57
C LYS A 8 4.26 17.35 -1.95
N LEU A 9 3.50 16.26 -2.09
CA LEU A 9 2.77 15.94 -3.33
C LEU A 9 1.66 16.93 -3.60
N TYR A 10 1.10 17.52 -2.54
CA TYR A 10 0.10 18.58 -2.59
C TYR A 10 0.54 19.81 -1.82
N THR A 11 0.13 20.96 -2.32
CA THR A 11 0.33 22.26 -1.66
C THR A 11 -0.89 22.70 -0.84
N VAL A 12 -2.06 22.13 -1.12
CA VAL A 12 -3.31 22.47 -0.45
C VAL A 12 -3.69 21.40 0.55
N ASP A 13 -3.77 21.78 1.82
CA ASP A 13 -4.29 20.92 2.86
C ASP A 13 -5.81 21.07 2.98
N ARG A 14 -6.53 20.01 2.67
CA ARG A 14 -8.00 19.95 2.80
C ARG A 14 -8.45 19.41 4.16
N GLY A 15 -7.53 19.07 5.03
CA GLY A 15 -7.76 18.62 6.40
C GLY A 15 -8.32 17.20 6.50
N LEU A 16 -8.49 16.77 7.75
CA LEU A 16 -9.19 15.54 8.11
C LEU A 16 -10.70 15.80 8.16
N LYS A 17 -11.47 14.82 7.70
CA LYS A 17 -12.92 14.87 7.73
C LYS A 17 -13.49 13.62 8.40
N THR A 18 -14.62 13.77 9.06
CA THR A 18 -15.41 12.64 9.54
C THR A 18 -16.58 12.42 8.58
N ALA A 19 -16.86 11.15 8.28
CA ALA A 19 -17.97 10.79 7.38
C ALA A 19 -18.63 9.49 7.83
N ASN A 20 -19.94 9.38 7.59
CA ASN A 20 -20.72 8.20 7.92
C ASN A 20 -20.70 7.18 6.77
N PHE A 21 -19.53 6.85 6.25
CA PHE A 21 -19.39 5.83 5.22
C PHE A 21 -19.48 4.42 5.82
N HIS A 22 -20.10 3.51 5.08
CA HIS A 22 -20.32 2.13 5.53
C HIS A 22 -19.02 1.47 6.00
N MET A 23 -17.96 1.55 5.20
CA MET A 23 -16.67 0.96 5.51
C MET A 23 -15.99 1.52 6.78
N LEU A 24 -16.28 2.77 7.14
CA LEU A 24 -15.76 3.38 8.36
C LEU A 24 -16.60 3.03 9.58
N ARG A 25 -17.93 2.94 9.40
CA ARG A 25 -18.89 2.72 10.49
C ARG A 25 -18.98 1.26 10.92
N GLU A 26 -18.99 0.30 9.96
CA GLU A 26 -19.27 -1.10 10.23
C GLU A 26 -18.01 -1.90 10.61
N THR A 27 -16.83 -1.34 10.42
CA THR A 27 -15.60 -2.01 10.85
C THR A 27 -15.40 -1.93 12.35
N LYS A 28 -14.94 -3.02 12.96
CA LYS A 28 -14.57 -3.08 14.38
C LYS A 28 -13.14 -2.60 14.66
N ALA A 29 -12.35 -2.44 13.63
CA ALA A 29 -10.98 -1.93 13.70
C ALA A 29 -10.94 -0.43 13.43
N VAL A 30 -9.80 0.21 13.73
CA VAL A 30 -9.54 1.57 13.27
C VAL A 30 -9.55 1.59 11.75
N ALA A 31 -10.35 2.47 11.17
CA ALA A 31 -10.52 2.56 9.73
C ALA A 31 -10.34 3.99 9.23
N ILE A 32 -9.71 4.08 8.09
CA ILE A 32 -9.56 5.34 7.35
C ILE A 32 -9.93 5.13 5.90
N LEU A 33 -10.47 6.17 5.28
CA LEU A 33 -10.61 6.29 3.84
C LEU A 33 -9.64 7.37 3.37
N VAL A 34 -8.71 6.99 2.50
CA VAL A 34 -7.73 7.92 1.93
C VAL A 34 -8.17 8.28 0.53
N GLU A 35 -8.52 9.54 0.33
CA GLU A 35 -8.85 10.12 -0.97
C GLU A 35 -7.65 10.97 -1.42
N LEU A 36 -6.94 10.49 -2.43
CA LEU A 36 -5.65 11.06 -2.82
C LEU A 36 -5.80 12.27 -3.73
N ALA A 37 -6.74 12.23 -4.68
CA ALA A 37 -6.83 13.21 -5.74
C ALA A 37 -8.17 13.12 -6.50
N PHE A 38 -8.43 14.10 -7.36
CA PHE A 38 -9.57 14.14 -8.25
C PHE A 38 -9.18 13.68 -9.65
N ILE A 39 -9.73 12.56 -10.10
CA ILE A 39 -9.37 11.95 -11.40
C ILE A 39 -9.79 12.79 -12.61
N ASP A 40 -10.77 13.65 -12.45
CA ASP A 40 -11.27 14.59 -13.45
C ASP A 40 -10.46 15.90 -13.52
N ASN A 41 -9.54 16.13 -12.59
CA ASN A 41 -8.56 17.21 -12.67
C ASN A 41 -7.28 16.69 -13.33
N VAL A 42 -6.81 17.38 -14.37
CA VAL A 42 -5.65 16.93 -15.18
C VAL A 42 -4.37 16.84 -14.36
N GLU A 43 -4.11 17.80 -13.47
CA GLU A 43 -2.90 17.83 -12.64
C GLU A 43 -2.94 16.70 -11.62
N ASP A 44 -4.07 16.51 -10.95
CA ASP A 44 -4.30 15.44 -10.00
C ASP A 44 -4.20 14.07 -10.65
N ALA A 45 -4.82 13.88 -11.83
CA ALA A 45 -4.72 12.65 -12.59
C ALA A 45 -3.28 12.33 -13.01
N ASN A 46 -2.48 13.35 -13.33
CA ASN A 46 -1.07 13.18 -13.62
C ASN A 46 -0.28 12.75 -12.37
N LEU A 47 -0.52 13.36 -11.21
CA LEU A 47 0.07 12.95 -9.95
C LEU A 47 -0.27 11.49 -9.62
N LEU A 48 -1.55 11.10 -9.76
CA LEU A 48 -1.99 9.71 -9.54
C LEU A 48 -1.29 8.70 -10.44
N LYS A 49 -0.92 9.09 -11.66
CA LYS A 49 -0.21 8.22 -12.62
C LYS A 49 1.30 8.17 -12.37
N THR A 50 1.90 9.28 -11.99
CA THR A 50 3.36 9.43 -11.97
C THR A 50 3.98 9.34 -10.58
N LYS A 51 3.18 9.49 -9.51
CA LYS A 51 3.62 9.58 -8.11
C LYS A 51 3.06 8.47 -7.21
N GLN A 52 2.79 7.31 -7.79
CA GLN A 52 2.18 6.18 -7.06
C GLN A 52 3.06 5.69 -5.91
N GLU A 53 4.37 5.60 -6.13
CA GLU A 53 5.32 5.15 -5.10
C GLU A 53 5.40 6.15 -3.95
N GLU A 54 5.49 7.42 -4.25
CA GLU A 54 5.56 8.48 -3.23
C GLU A 54 4.27 8.51 -2.38
N TYR A 55 3.09 8.31 -3.00
CA TYR A 55 1.83 8.15 -2.27
C TYR A 55 1.85 6.91 -1.38
N ALA A 56 2.28 5.77 -1.91
CA ALA A 56 2.34 4.52 -1.16
C ALA A 56 3.26 4.65 0.07
N ILE A 57 4.44 5.22 -0.10
CA ILE A 57 5.40 5.48 0.99
C ILE A 57 4.80 6.43 2.04
N ALA A 58 4.16 7.51 1.61
CA ALA A 58 3.55 8.47 2.53
C ALA A 58 2.43 7.84 3.37
N ILE A 59 1.58 7.01 2.76
CA ILE A 59 0.52 6.27 3.44
C ILE A 59 1.13 5.26 4.42
N ALA A 60 2.10 4.46 3.97
CA ALA A 60 2.78 3.47 4.80
C ALA A 60 3.45 4.10 6.01
N LYS A 61 4.16 5.21 5.84
CA LYS A 61 4.75 6.00 6.95
C LYS A 61 3.68 6.46 7.93
N GLY A 62 2.51 6.89 7.44
CA GLY A 62 1.38 7.29 8.29
C GLY A 62 0.82 6.14 9.12
N ILE A 63 0.68 4.96 8.52
CA ILE A 63 0.21 3.74 9.21
C ILE A 63 1.23 3.29 10.25
N LEU A 64 2.52 3.21 9.89
CA LEU A 64 3.57 2.82 10.82
C LEU A 64 3.69 3.77 12.01
N ASN A 65 3.59 5.07 11.76
CA ASN A 65 3.59 6.06 12.83
C ASN A 65 2.41 5.87 13.79
N TYR A 66 1.22 5.55 13.28
CA TYR A 66 0.07 5.21 14.12
C TYR A 66 0.31 3.96 14.96
N LEU A 67 0.98 2.95 14.39
CA LEU A 67 1.32 1.70 15.08
C LEU A 67 2.54 1.81 16.01
N GLY A 68 3.19 2.97 16.09
CA GLY A 68 4.42 3.17 16.88
C GLY A 68 5.64 2.46 16.30
N VAL A 69 5.63 2.13 15.01
CA VAL A 69 6.72 1.44 14.30
C VAL A 69 7.53 2.45 13.49
N SER A 70 8.84 2.42 13.64
CA SER A 70 9.73 3.29 12.86
C SER A 70 9.81 2.84 11.41
N TRP A 71 9.76 3.82 10.48
CA TRP A 71 10.09 3.58 9.08
C TRP A 71 11.58 3.27 8.95
N LYS A 72 11.92 2.24 8.17
CA LYS A 72 13.31 1.93 7.80
C LYS A 72 13.49 2.19 6.33
N ASP A 73 14.39 3.07 5.96
CA ASP A 73 14.70 3.42 4.57
C ASP A 73 15.55 2.34 3.85
N GLU A 74 15.55 1.11 4.32
CA GLU A 74 16.32 0.06 3.67
C GLU A 74 15.56 -0.57 2.50
N VAL A 75 15.73 -0.01 1.31
CA VAL A 75 15.81 -0.78 0.08
C VAL A 75 17.29 -0.87 -0.31
N SER A 76 18.09 -1.54 0.50
CA SER A 76 19.35 -2.08 0.04
C SER A 76 19.03 -3.36 -0.73
N ASN A 77 19.16 -3.29 -2.06
CA ASN A 77 19.23 -4.46 -2.91
C ASN A 77 20.21 -5.48 -2.34
N THR A 78 19.83 -6.73 -2.43
CA THR A 78 20.53 -7.99 -2.21
C THR A 78 20.20 -8.67 -0.89
N GLU A 79 19.52 -9.70 -1.09
CA GLU A 79 19.56 -11.05 -0.55
C GLU A 79 18.18 -11.62 -0.32
N THR A 80 17.86 -12.63 -1.11
CA THR A 80 16.79 -13.59 -0.87
C THR A 80 16.87 -14.04 0.58
N PRO A 81 15.86 -13.83 1.44
CA PRO A 81 15.93 -14.34 2.80
C PRO A 81 15.89 -15.87 2.76
N THR A 82 17.01 -16.49 3.03
CA THR A 82 17.07 -17.91 3.39
C THR A 82 16.33 -18.09 4.72
N PRO A 83 15.42 -19.05 4.84
CA PRO A 83 14.63 -19.23 6.06
C PRO A 83 15.52 -19.77 7.18
N THR A 84 15.96 -18.89 8.06
CA THR A 84 16.53 -19.26 9.35
C THR A 84 15.52 -19.02 10.47
N ASN A 85 15.18 -20.10 11.12
CA ASN A 85 14.38 -20.31 12.33
C ASN A 85 13.91 -19.10 13.15
N ASN A 86 12.57 -19.10 13.41
CA ASN A 86 11.87 -18.39 14.48
C ASN A 86 11.72 -16.86 14.37
N LYS A 87 11.37 -16.33 13.20
CA LYS A 87 10.73 -14.99 13.10
C LYS A 87 9.36 -15.12 12.46
N SER A 88 8.35 -14.50 13.08
CA SER A 88 7.02 -14.38 12.49
C SER A 88 7.13 -13.71 11.13
N LEU A 89 6.69 -14.41 10.08
CA LEU A 89 6.65 -13.89 8.71
C LEU A 89 5.32 -13.15 8.52
N TYR A 90 5.39 -11.91 8.10
CA TYR A 90 4.23 -11.14 7.69
C TYR A 90 4.07 -11.24 6.18
N ILE A 91 2.92 -11.73 5.71
CA ILE A 91 2.62 -11.90 4.30
C ILE A 91 1.76 -10.73 3.85
N VAL A 92 2.21 -10.04 2.81
CA VAL A 92 1.40 -9.03 2.12
C VAL A 92 0.79 -9.69 0.89
N SER A 93 -0.55 -9.78 0.86
CA SER A 93 -1.29 -10.36 -0.25
C SER A 93 -1.69 -9.27 -1.25
N VAL A 94 -1.41 -9.49 -2.53
CA VAL A 94 -1.73 -8.54 -3.62
C VAL A 94 -3.05 -8.85 -4.31
N GLY A 95 -3.69 -9.98 -3.99
CA GLY A 95 -4.99 -10.35 -4.53
C GLY A 95 -5.41 -11.77 -4.13
N ALA A 96 -6.70 -12.06 -4.26
CA ALA A 96 -7.27 -13.39 -4.11
C ALA A 96 -8.02 -13.75 -5.41
N TYR A 97 -7.76 -14.92 -5.95
CA TYR A 97 -8.29 -15.39 -7.22
C TYR A 97 -8.97 -16.74 -7.05
N SER A 98 -10.17 -16.88 -7.58
CA SER A 98 -10.90 -18.17 -7.64
C SER A 98 -10.35 -19.11 -8.73
N SER A 99 -9.65 -18.58 -9.73
CA SER A 99 -8.98 -19.33 -10.78
C SER A 99 -7.47 -19.33 -10.58
N LYS A 100 -6.86 -20.51 -10.59
CA LYS A 100 -5.40 -20.70 -10.54
C LYS A 100 -4.71 -19.98 -11.69
N GLU A 101 -5.28 -20.06 -12.88
CA GLU A 101 -4.75 -19.43 -14.10
C GLU A 101 -4.65 -17.91 -13.97
N ASN A 102 -5.67 -17.28 -13.39
CA ASN A 102 -5.66 -15.83 -13.14
C ASN A 102 -4.61 -15.44 -12.08
N ALA A 103 -4.41 -16.28 -11.07
CA ALA A 103 -3.35 -16.07 -10.09
C ALA A 103 -1.95 -16.19 -10.72
N GLU A 104 -1.73 -17.19 -11.56
CA GLU A 104 -0.48 -17.41 -12.29
C GLU A 104 -0.17 -16.25 -13.25
N LYS A 105 -1.17 -15.73 -13.93
CA LYS A 105 -1.03 -14.55 -14.79
C LYS A 105 -0.56 -13.33 -14.00
N MET A 106 -1.18 -13.05 -12.85
CA MET A 106 -0.75 -11.94 -11.98
C MET A 106 0.68 -12.12 -11.45
N VAL A 107 1.04 -13.34 -11.06
CA VAL A 107 2.42 -13.64 -10.61
C VAL A 107 3.42 -13.37 -11.73
N ASN A 108 3.11 -13.75 -12.97
CA ASN A 108 4.01 -13.50 -14.09
C ASN A 108 4.16 -12.00 -14.38
N GLU A 109 3.06 -11.24 -14.38
CA GLU A 109 3.09 -9.79 -14.54
C GLU A 109 3.93 -9.10 -13.46
N LEU A 110 3.86 -9.57 -12.21
CA LEU A 110 4.65 -9.03 -11.12
C LEU A 110 6.13 -9.39 -11.24
N LYS A 111 6.45 -10.61 -11.69
CA LYS A 111 7.82 -11.04 -11.95
C LYS A 111 8.49 -10.24 -13.07
N GLU A 112 7.75 -9.93 -14.15
CA GLU A 112 8.22 -9.07 -15.23
C GLU A 112 8.57 -7.65 -14.73
N LYS A 113 7.90 -7.20 -13.67
CA LYS A 113 8.18 -5.93 -12.98
C LYS A 113 9.27 -6.03 -11.92
N GLY A 114 9.92 -7.18 -11.78
CA GLY A 114 11.04 -7.40 -10.85
C GLY A 114 10.64 -7.82 -9.43
N TYR A 115 9.36 -8.12 -9.17
CA TYR A 115 8.92 -8.57 -7.84
C TYR A 115 9.10 -10.08 -7.69
N ASN A 116 9.66 -10.50 -6.55
CA ASN A 116 9.69 -11.91 -6.19
C ASN A 116 8.39 -12.31 -5.49
N CYS A 117 7.56 -13.10 -6.15
CA CYS A 117 6.22 -13.46 -5.68
C CYS A 117 5.90 -14.93 -5.95
N TYR A 118 4.97 -15.48 -5.18
CA TYR A 118 4.49 -16.86 -5.27
C TYR A 118 3.00 -16.95 -4.97
N ILE A 119 2.37 -18.06 -5.36
CA ILE A 119 0.97 -18.35 -5.07
C ILE A 119 0.91 -19.15 -3.78
N HIS A 120 0.07 -18.72 -2.85
CA HIS A 120 -0.31 -19.48 -1.67
C HIS A 120 -1.77 -19.91 -1.81
N THR A 121 -2.04 -21.21 -1.71
CA THR A 121 -3.42 -21.75 -1.69
C THR A 121 -3.94 -21.79 -0.26
N CYS A 122 -5.09 -21.17 -0.02
CA CYS A 122 -5.84 -21.32 1.21
C CYS A 122 -6.87 -22.46 1.01
N ASN A 123 -6.78 -23.51 1.82
CA ASN A 123 -7.79 -24.57 1.92
C ASN A 123 -8.81 -24.18 2.98
#